data_464af7734ebb3b065699808b19041d09
#
_entry.id   464af7734ebb3b065699808b19041d09
#
_cell.length_a   1.000
_cell.length_b   1.000
_cell.length_c   1.000
_cell.angle_alpha   90.00
_cell.angle_beta   90.00
_cell.angle_gamma   90.00
#
_symmetry.space_group_name_H-M   'P 1'
#
loop_
_entity.id
_entity.type
_entity.pdbx_description
1 polymer ?
#
loop_
_entity_poly.entity_id
_entity_poly.type
_entity_poly.pdbx_seq_one_letter_code
_entity_poly.pdbx_strand_id
1 'polypeptide(L)'
;MKSILKTLAIVLTLAFTAVSCSSDNDDNSGTSSRDVKYEVTGNYTGKLSVTYIEAGGAALIEDITALPWTKEFTARTDSKGASISTSGYGGTKGQTLTGKIYIGGKVVKELTATATEDGIIVLMPDTYVFPL
;
A
#
# COMPACT_ATOMS: atom_id res chain seq x y z
N MET A 1 27.88 23.54 32.10
CA MET A 1 26.70 23.65 31.52
C MET A 1 26.61 23.17 30.16
N LYS A 2 27.39 23.62 29.31
CA LYS A 2 27.34 23.20 28.00
C LYS A 2 27.53 21.75 27.84
N SER A 3 28.35 21.17 28.61
CA SER A 3 28.62 19.76 28.47
C SER A 3 27.38 18.94 28.78
N ILE A 4 26.56 19.46 29.60
CA ILE A 4 25.40 18.74 29.97
C ILE A 4 24.48 18.57 28.79
N LEU A 5 24.38 19.56 28.03
CA LEU A 5 23.52 19.53 26.89
C LEU A 5 23.98 18.51 25.89
N LYS A 6 25.23 18.40 25.73
CA LYS A 6 25.71 17.46 24.78
C LYS A 6 25.39 16.07 25.21
N THR A 7 25.47 15.86 26.45
CA THR A 7 25.25 14.56 26.98
C THR A 7 23.82 14.14 26.70
N LEU A 8 22.95 15.05 26.84
CA LEU A 8 21.56 14.72 26.61
C LEU A 8 21.33 14.33 25.19
N ALA A 9 21.96 15.00 24.32
CA ALA A 9 21.75 14.73 22.94
C ALA A 9 22.17 13.34 22.59
N ILE A 10 23.23 12.92 23.16
CA ILE A 10 23.73 11.61 22.89
C ILE A 10 22.78 10.55 23.36
N VAL A 11 22.23 10.77 24.47
CA VAL A 11 21.34 9.80 25.02
C VAL A 11 20.15 9.59 24.13
N LEU A 12 19.67 10.65 23.58
CA LEU A 12 18.54 10.53 22.74
C LEU A 12 18.86 9.72 21.52
N THR A 13 20.02 9.90 21.04
CA THR A 13 20.38 9.19 19.85
C THR A 13 20.34 7.70 20.08
N LEU A 14 20.78 7.28 21.16
CA LEU A 14 20.82 5.89 21.44
C LEU A 14 19.45 5.30 21.51
N ALA A 15 18.59 6.03 22.05
CA ALA A 15 17.27 5.55 22.22
C ALA A 15 16.67 4.95 21.02
N PHE A 16 16.70 5.61 19.90
CA PHE A 16 16.00 5.04 18.83
C PHE A 16 16.74 4.05 18.06
N THR A 17 17.96 3.94 18.23
CA THR A 17 18.62 2.93 17.48
C THR A 17 18.19 1.60 18.00
N ALA A 18 17.91 1.53 19.24
CA ALA A 18 17.53 0.26 19.78
C ALA A 18 16.24 -0.17 19.21
N VAL A 19 15.40 0.71 19.00
CA VAL A 19 14.19 0.36 18.50
C VAL A 19 14.22 -0.22 17.19
N SER A 20 14.94 0.35 16.43
CA SER A 20 14.90 -0.03 15.11
C SER A 20 15.12 -1.42 14.95
N CYS A 21 15.58 -1.89 15.78
CA CYS A 21 15.79 -3.17 15.55
C CYS A 21 14.78 -4.01 15.63
N SER A 22 14.44 -3.85 15.82
CA SER A 22 13.73 -4.47 15.76
C SER A 22 13.02 -4.83 15.10
N SER A 23 13.21 -4.74 14.94
CA SER A 23 12.71 -5.07 14.55
C SER A 23 12.57 -5.73 13.83
N ASP A 24 12.80 -5.71 13.77
CA ASP A 24 12.74 -6.17 13.27
C ASP A 24 12.68 -6.99 12.87
N ASN A 25 12.75 -7.08 12.87
CA ASN A 25 12.78 -7.76 12.53
C ASN A 25 12.54 -8.55 12.28
N ASP A 26 12.33 -8.42 12.36
CA ASP A 26 12.10 -9.07 12.09
C ASP A 26 11.80 -9.88 11.75
N ASP A 27 11.69 -9.74 11.76
CA ASP A 27 11.51 -10.45 11.45
C ASP A 27 11.19 -11.38 11.10
N ASN A 28 11.01 -11.17 11.04
CA ASN A 28 10.86 -11.88 10.71
C ASN A 28 10.83 -12.92 10.50
N SER A 29 10.66 -12.51 10.85
CA SER A 29 11.07 -13.49 10.73
C SER A 29 10.41 -14.63 10.12
N GLY A 30 10.37 -15.62 10.08
CA GLY A 30 9.81 -16.69 9.42
C GLY A 30 8.38 -16.53 9.05
N THR A 31 7.62 -15.93 9.86
CA THR A 31 6.23 -15.79 9.54
C THR A 31 6.01 -14.54 8.74
N SER A 32 5.19 -14.67 7.72
CA SER A 32 4.85 -13.53 6.89
C SER A 32 3.55 -12.94 7.35
N SER A 33 3.48 -11.64 7.30
CA SER A 33 2.25 -10.95 7.66
C SER A 33 1.18 -11.23 6.61
N ARG A 34 -0.05 -11.25 7.05
CA ARG A 34 -1.20 -11.33 6.17
C ARG A 34 -2.09 -10.10 6.30
N ASP A 35 -1.56 -9.06 6.93
CA ASP A 35 -2.28 -7.80 7.02
C ASP A 35 -2.10 -7.06 5.72
N VAL A 36 -3.20 -6.84 5.02
CA VAL A 36 -3.20 -6.25 3.69
C VAL A 36 -3.81 -4.87 3.74
N LYS A 37 -3.20 -3.94 3.02
CA LYS A 37 -3.80 -2.65 2.79
C LYS A 37 -3.62 -2.32 1.32
N TYR A 38 -4.71 -1.98 0.67
CA TYR A 38 -4.67 -1.45 -0.69
C TYR A 38 -4.84 0.06 -0.61
N GLU A 39 -4.15 0.78 -1.47
CA GLU A 39 -4.28 2.23 -1.52
C GLU A 39 -4.25 2.71 -2.96
N VAL A 40 -5.18 3.58 -3.32
CA VAL A 40 -5.19 4.23 -4.62
C VAL A 40 -5.20 5.73 -4.36
N THR A 41 -4.21 6.42 -4.92
CA THR A 41 -4.07 7.86 -4.76
C THR A 41 -3.88 8.49 -6.12
N GLY A 42 -4.05 9.79 -6.21
CA GLY A 42 -3.79 10.51 -7.45
C GLY A 42 -4.77 11.64 -7.65
N ASN A 43 -4.72 12.20 -8.87
CA ASN A 43 -5.53 13.37 -9.19
C ASN A 43 -6.57 13.11 -10.30
N TYR A 44 -6.87 11.86 -10.56
CA TYR A 44 -7.83 11.51 -11.60
C TYR A 44 -9.23 11.98 -11.19
N THR A 45 -9.93 12.61 -12.11
CA THR A 45 -11.24 13.20 -11.82
C THR A 45 -12.41 12.46 -12.46
N GLY A 46 -12.15 11.42 -13.22
CA GLY A 46 -13.22 10.65 -13.83
C GLY A 46 -13.83 9.64 -12.86
N LYS A 47 -14.70 8.80 -13.37
CA LYS A 47 -15.31 7.76 -12.59
C LYS A 47 -14.36 6.61 -12.46
N LEU A 48 -14.22 6.09 -11.24
CA LEU A 48 -13.29 5.01 -10.95
C LEU A 48 -13.99 3.82 -10.34
N SER A 49 -13.48 2.65 -10.67
CA SER A 49 -13.95 1.39 -10.11
C SER A 49 -12.71 0.57 -9.78
N VAL A 50 -12.75 -0.11 -8.65
CA VAL A 50 -11.63 -0.95 -8.22
C VAL A 50 -12.11 -2.37 -8.01
N THR A 51 -11.32 -3.33 -8.49
CA THR A 51 -11.55 -4.75 -8.24
C THR A 51 -10.38 -5.21 -7.38
N TYR A 52 -10.66 -5.89 -6.30
CA TYR A 52 -9.59 -6.33 -5.41
C TYR A 52 -9.91 -7.70 -4.80
N ILE A 53 -8.87 -8.40 -4.37
CA ILE A 53 -9.01 -9.67 -3.70
C ILE A 53 -9.22 -9.38 -2.21
N GLU A 54 -10.32 -9.85 -1.65
CA GLU A 54 -10.64 -9.61 -0.26
C GLU A 54 -10.08 -10.72 0.65
N ALA A 55 -10.38 -10.67 1.93
CA ALA A 55 -9.77 -11.54 2.93
C ALA A 55 -9.88 -13.03 2.63
N GLY A 56 -10.99 -13.44 2.06
CA GLY A 56 -11.21 -14.84 1.76
C GLY A 56 -10.70 -15.29 0.40
N GLY A 57 -10.09 -14.39 -0.34
CA GLY A 57 -9.56 -14.73 -1.66
C GLY A 57 -10.52 -14.47 -2.81
N ALA A 58 -11.71 -13.98 -2.54
CA ALA A 58 -12.68 -13.67 -3.60
C ALA A 58 -12.41 -12.27 -4.13
N ALA A 59 -12.81 -12.01 -5.35
CA ALA A 59 -12.67 -10.68 -5.94
C ALA A 59 -13.93 -9.88 -5.69
N LEU A 60 -13.77 -8.64 -5.26
CA LEU A 60 -14.88 -7.73 -5.05
C LEU A 60 -14.67 -6.48 -5.90
N ILE A 61 -15.76 -5.84 -6.28
CA ILE A 61 -15.72 -4.63 -7.09
C ILE A 61 -16.41 -3.53 -6.30
N GLU A 62 -15.76 -2.36 -6.24
CA GLU A 62 -16.33 -1.19 -5.59
C GLU A 62 -16.12 0.03 -6.45
N ASP A 63 -17.00 1.01 -6.33
CA ASP A 63 -16.80 2.29 -6.98
C ASP A 63 -15.95 3.15 -6.04
N ILE A 64 -15.00 3.88 -6.61
CA ILE A 64 -14.21 4.82 -5.83
C ILE A 64 -14.85 6.19 -6.01
N THR A 65 -15.37 6.75 -4.93
CA THR A 65 -16.04 8.03 -5.00
C THR A 65 -15.15 9.18 -4.54
N ALA A 66 -14.02 8.88 -3.92
CA ALA A 66 -13.10 9.92 -3.48
C ALA A 66 -11.70 9.32 -3.37
N LEU A 67 -10.69 10.13 -3.66
CA LEU A 67 -9.30 9.73 -3.49
C LEU A 67 -8.72 10.53 -2.31
N PRO A 68 -7.87 9.92 -1.52
CA PRO A 68 -7.37 8.56 -1.65
C PRO A 68 -8.39 7.52 -1.20
N TRP A 69 -8.31 6.33 -1.80
CA TRP A 69 -9.15 5.20 -1.42
C TRP A 69 -8.26 4.15 -0.78
N THR A 70 -8.71 3.57 0.32
CA THR A 70 -7.95 2.53 1.00
C THR A 70 -8.87 1.40 1.44
N LYS A 71 -8.31 0.21 1.56
CA LYS A 71 -9.04 -0.94 2.07
C LYS A 71 -8.05 -1.78 2.86
N GLU A 72 -8.40 -2.09 4.11
CA GLU A 72 -7.53 -2.87 4.99
C GLU A 72 -8.24 -4.11 5.47
N PHE A 73 -7.52 -5.20 5.56
CA PHE A 73 -8.07 -6.45 6.08
C PHE A 73 -6.92 -7.41 6.36
N THR A 74 -7.23 -8.50 7.06
CA THR A 74 -6.27 -9.58 7.27
C THR A 74 -6.68 -10.72 6.37
N ALA A 75 -5.79 -11.17 5.48
CA ALA A 75 -6.08 -12.23 4.56
C ALA A 75 -6.13 -13.57 5.30
N ARG A 76 -7.06 -14.41 4.90
CA ARG A 76 -7.19 -15.73 5.51
C ARG A 76 -6.04 -16.62 5.05
N THR A 77 -5.78 -17.66 5.82
CA THR A 77 -4.66 -18.54 5.50
C THR A 77 -4.81 -19.28 4.19
N ASP A 78 -6.05 -19.42 3.71
CA ASP A 78 -6.27 -20.09 2.44
C ASP A 78 -6.26 -19.12 1.26
N SER A 79 -6.10 -17.83 1.50
CA SER A 79 -5.97 -16.86 0.43
C SER A 79 -4.57 -16.92 -0.16
N LYS A 80 -4.47 -16.94 -1.48
CA LYS A 80 -3.18 -17.12 -2.15
C LYS A 80 -2.46 -15.83 -2.42
N GLY A 81 -3.15 -14.72 -2.49
CA GLY A 81 -2.47 -13.49 -2.84
C GLY A 81 -3.32 -12.26 -2.64
N ALA A 82 -2.72 -11.10 -2.90
CA ALA A 82 -3.38 -9.81 -2.83
C ALA A 82 -3.23 -9.12 -4.17
N SER A 83 -4.30 -8.56 -4.68
CA SER A 83 -4.30 -7.95 -5.99
C SER A 83 -5.34 -6.86 -6.07
N ILE A 84 -5.05 -5.84 -6.87
CA ILE A 84 -5.94 -4.71 -7.03
C ILE A 84 -5.85 -4.26 -8.49
N SER A 85 -6.98 -3.90 -9.05
CA SER A 85 -7.05 -3.37 -10.41
C SER A 85 -8.03 -2.22 -10.39
N THR A 86 -7.62 -1.07 -10.87
CA THR A 86 -8.46 0.11 -10.88
C THR A 86 -8.59 0.60 -12.31
N SER A 87 -9.80 0.94 -12.71
CA SER A 87 -10.02 1.49 -14.03
C SER A 87 -10.95 2.68 -13.94
N GLY A 88 -10.87 3.57 -14.92
CA GLY A 88 -11.70 4.74 -14.90
C GLY A 88 -11.90 5.34 -16.29
N TYR A 89 -12.92 6.17 -16.40
CA TYR A 89 -13.23 6.86 -17.62
C TYR A 89 -13.78 8.24 -17.29
N GLY A 90 -13.77 9.12 -18.27
CA GLY A 90 -14.29 10.47 -18.06
C GLY A 90 -13.31 11.43 -17.39
N GLY A 91 -12.06 11.03 -17.26
CA GLY A 91 -11.06 11.92 -16.71
C GLY A 91 -10.42 12.78 -17.79
N THR A 92 -9.26 13.32 -17.47
CA THR A 92 -8.53 14.21 -18.38
C THR A 92 -7.16 13.61 -18.67
N LYS A 93 -6.75 13.73 -19.93
CA LYS A 93 -5.43 13.26 -20.35
C LYS A 93 -4.36 13.78 -19.41
N GLY A 94 -3.44 12.91 -19.05
CA GLY A 94 -2.30 13.27 -18.21
C GLY A 94 -2.52 13.14 -16.71
N GLN A 95 -3.75 12.95 -16.28
CA GLN A 95 -4.00 12.72 -14.86
C GLN A 95 -3.45 11.35 -14.46
N THR A 96 -3.09 11.19 -13.22
CA THR A 96 -2.41 9.96 -12.77
C THR A 96 -3.09 9.33 -11.58
N LEU A 97 -2.85 8.03 -11.44
CA LEU A 97 -3.23 7.27 -10.26
C LEU A 97 -2.05 6.42 -9.87
N THR A 98 -1.87 6.24 -8.56
CA THR A 98 -0.85 5.33 -8.04
C THR A 98 -1.56 4.31 -7.17
N GLY A 99 -1.29 3.03 -7.42
CA GLY A 99 -1.85 1.95 -6.64
C GLY A 99 -0.74 1.28 -5.86
N LYS A 100 -1.00 0.98 -4.61
CA LYS A 100 -0.03 0.31 -3.74
C LYS A 100 -0.68 -0.84 -3.01
N ILE A 101 0.08 -1.90 -2.85
CA ILE A 101 -0.31 -3.02 -2.00
C ILE A 101 0.68 -3.05 -0.85
N TYR A 102 0.15 -2.98 0.37
CA TYR A 102 0.98 -3.08 1.58
C TYR A 102 0.72 -4.43 2.24
N ILE A 103 1.78 -5.05 2.71
CA ILE A 103 1.67 -6.27 3.51
C ILE A 103 2.44 -6.02 4.79
N GLY A 104 1.75 -6.13 5.92
CA GLY A 104 2.38 -5.86 7.21
C GLY A 104 2.92 -4.45 7.32
N GLY A 105 2.29 -3.51 6.64
CA GLY A 105 2.71 -2.11 6.70
C GLY A 105 3.78 -1.71 5.71
N LYS A 106 4.26 -2.65 4.89
CA LYS A 106 5.29 -2.35 3.91
C LYS A 106 4.73 -2.41 2.51
N VAL A 107 5.12 -1.49 1.64
CA VAL A 107 4.72 -1.50 0.25
C VAL A 107 5.42 -2.65 -0.44
N VAL A 108 4.66 -3.59 -0.96
CA VAL A 108 5.22 -4.74 -1.68
C VAL A 108 5.00 -4.63 -3.18
N LYS A 109 3.97 -3.90 -3.61
CA LYS A 109 3.73 -3.65 -5.04
C LYS A 109 3.26 -2.22 -5.20
N GLU A 110 3.68 -1.60 -6.27
CA GLU A 110 3.32 -0.20 -6.54
C GLU A 110 3.41 0.06 -8.03
N LEU A 111 2.48 0.83 -8.56
CA LEU A 111 2.47 1.20 -9.96
C LEU A 111 1.74 2.53 -10.11
N THR A 112 2.18 3.35 -11.06
CA THR A 112 1.50 4.58 -11.40
C THR A 112 1.04 4.50 -12.86
N ALA A 113 -0.19 4.87 -13.11
CA ALA A 113 -0.75 4.91 -14.45
C ALA A 113 -1.14 6.33 -14.81
N THR A 114 -1.19 6.61 -16.10
CA THR A 114 -1.52 7.94 -16.62
C THR A 114 -2.70 7.82 -17.56
N ALA A 115 -3.64 8.75 -17.46
CA ALA A 115 -4.84 8.74 -18.29
C ALA A 115 -4.48 9.01 -19.75
N THR A 116 -5.15 8.30 -20.64
CA THR A 116 -4.94 8.43 -22.08
C THR A 116 -5.59 9.72 -22.60
N GLU A 117 -5.47 9.95 -23.90
CA GLU A 117 -6.08 11.12 -24.49
C GLU A 117 -7.59 11.11 -24.35
N ASP A 118 -8.18 9.93 -24.27
CA ASP A 118 -9.62 9.81 -24.12
C ASP A 118 -10.04 9.90 -22.66
N GLY A 119 -9.10 10.16 -21.75
CA GLY A 119 -9.41 10.26 -20.34
C GLY A 119 -9.63 8.92 -19.66
N ILE A 120 -9.18 7.84 -20.26
CA ILE A 120 -9.32 6.50 -19.70
C ILE A 120 -8.04 6.14 -18.95
N ILE A 121 -8.19 5.46 -17.83
CA ILE A 121 -7.03 5.04 -17.05
C ILE A 121 -7.21 3.58 -16.60
N VAL A 122 -6.13 2.82 -16.62
CA VAL A 122 -6.12 1.45 -16.13
C VAL A 122 -4.87 1.29 -15.29
N LEU A 123 -5.05 0.86 -14.04
CA LEU A 123 -3.97 0.73 -13.08
C LEU A 123 -3.99 -0.68 -12.51
N MET A 124 -2.98 -1.46 -12.83
CA MET A 124 -2.93 -2.87 -12.41
C MET A 124 -1.55 -3.22 -11.89
N PRO A 125 -1.26 -2.94 -10.61
CA PRO A 125 0.01 -3.37 -10.03
C PRO A 125 0.08 -4.90 -10.04
N ASP A 126 1.28 -5.44 -9.97
CA ASP A 126 1.45 -6.88 -9.95
C ASP A 126 0.79 -7.50 -8.73
N THR A 127 0.37 -8.73 -8.86
CA THR A 127 -0.21 -9.46 -7.73
C THR A 127 0.89 -9.82 -6.74
N TYR A 128 0.60 -9.67 -5.46
CA TYR A 128 1.49 -10.16 -4.42
C TYR A 128 1.03 -11.57 -4.05
N VAL A 129 1.93 -12.52 -4.07
CA VAL A 129 1.62 -13.91 -3.74
C VAL A 129 2.13 -14.20 -2.33
N PHE A 130 1.25 -14.67 -1.47
CA PHE A 130 1.66 -15.00 -0.10
C PHE A 130 2.59 -16.20 -0.11
N PRO A 131 3.62 -16.20 0.73
CA PRO A 131 4.49 -17.37 0.82
C PRO A 131 3.72 -18.57 1.36
N LEU A 132 4.14 -19.77 0.96
CA LEU A 132 3.51 -21.01 1.41
C LEU A 132 4.08 -21.46 2.75
#